data_8ac3ebb949244b5d80e6d20257214ff2
#
_entry.id   8ac3ebb949244b5d80e6d20257214ff2
#
_cell.length_a   1.000
_cell.length_b   1.000
_cell.length_c   1.000
_cell.angle_alpha   90.00
_cell.angle_beta   90.00
_cell.angle_gamma   90.00
#
_symmetry.space_group_name_H-M   'P 1'
#
loop_
_entity.id
_entity.type
_entity.pdbx_description
1 polymer ?
#
loop_
_entity_poly.entity_id
_entity_poly.type
_entity_poly.pdbx_seq_one_letter_code
_entity_poly.pdbx_strand_id
1 'polypeptide(L)'
;MTGSRPPRGPALAAILLAVVVPLVGCTSSPEPAPTTPPTAISTGAPAFSSESTTAEALAHFDEVNAATVAANARPGGRAVVDALVAAGFDKSTMQVTADTTSIGRDADSVQFSVLWGQDCLIGQVSGAGYTSQTAPVLGTGACLVGSTRAIDW
;
A
#
# COMPACT_ATOMS: atom_id res chain seq x y z
N MET A 1 -4.40 -50.82 17.74
CA MET A 1 -3.28 -51.12 18.64
C MET A 1 -2.71 -49.82 19.10
N THR A 2 -2.88 -49.59 20.39
CA THR A 2 -2.09 -48.79 21.37
C THR A 2 -1.71 -47.35 20.97
N GLY A 3 -2.26 -46.26 21.43
CA GLY A 3 -2.65 -45.83 22.78
C GLY A 3 -1.46 -45.31 23.57
N SER A 4 -1.25 -43.94 23.57
CA SER A 4 -0.49 -43.33 24.65
C SER A 4 -0.89 -41.86 24.82
N ARG A 5 -1.59 -41.59 25.95
CA ARG A 5 -1.86 -40.28 26.52
C ARG A 5 -0.64 -39.84 27.36
N PRO A 6 -0.27 -38.56 27.40
CA PRO A 6 0.63 -38.01 28.42
C PRO A 6 -0.13 -37.56 29.69
N PRO A 7 0.55 -37.53 30.84
CA PRO A 7 -0.04 -37.29 32.15
C PRO A 7 -0.25 -35.82 32.51
N ARG A 8 -1.30 -35.58 33.30
CA ARG A 8 -1.56 -34.32 34.00
C ARG A 8 -0.65 -34.23 35.21
N GLY A 9 0.07 -33.13 35.38
CA GLY A 9 0.79 -32.72 36.58
C GLY A 9 0.08 -31.55 37.31
N PRO A 10 0.24 -31.44 38.61
CA PRO A 10 -0.65 -30.64 39.48
C PRO A 10 -0.26 -29.17 39.64
N ALA A 11 -1.27 -28.41 40.02
CA ALA A 11 -1.23 -27.01 40.41
C ALA A 11 -0.36 -26.75 41.63
N LEU A 12 0.37 -25.65 41.63
CA LEU A 12 0.92 -25.02 42.83
C LEU A 12 0.47 -23.57 42.88
N ALA A 13 -0.39 -23.31 43.84
CA ALA A 13 -0.82 -21.99 44.27
C ALA A 13 0.31 -21.32 45.08
N ALA A 14 0.68 -20.12 44.71
CA ALA A 14 1.53 -19.26 45.54
C ALA A 14 0.78 -17.94 45.81
N ILE A 15 0.40 -17.81 47.06
CA ILE A 15 -0.15 -16.63 47.73
C ILE A 15 1.01 -15.67 47.99
N LEU A 16 0.91 -14.42 47.54
CA LEU A 16 1.85 -13.37 47.99
C LEU A 16 1.11 -12.13 48.46
N LEU A 17 1.45 -11.78 49.66
CA LEU A 17 1.01 -10.70 50.58
C LEU A 17 1.04 -9.32 49.88
N ALA A 18 -0.03 -8.58 50.15
CA ALA A 18 -0.12 -7.15 49.91
C ALA A 18 0.59 -6.38 51.05
N VAL A 19 1.50 -5.48 50.69
CA VAL A 19 1.99 -4.42 51.57
C VAL A 19 1.50 -3.08 51.00
N VAL A 20 0.55 -2.50 51.71
CA VAL A 20 0.03 -1.15 51.45
C VAL A 20 0.86 -0.17 52.26
N VAL A 21 1.58 0.74 51.63
CA VAL A 21 2.20 1.91 52.27
C VAL A 21 1.52 3.16 51.75
N PRO A 22 0.81 3.94 52.61
CA PRO A 22 0.29 5.24 52.22
C PRO A 22 1.38 6.31 52.42
N LEU A 23 1.90 6.89 51.34
CA LEU A 23 2.61 8.16 51.37
C LEU A 23 1.62 9.30 51.07
N VAL A 24 1.25 10.02 52.10
CA VAL A 24 0.60 11.33 51.97
C VAL A 24 1.69 12.35 51.68
N GLY A 25 1.78 12.81 50.45
CA GLY A 25 2.63 13.92 50.03
C GLY A 25 1.75 15.03 49.46
N CYS A 26 1.48 16.07 50.29
CA CYS A 26 0.96 17.34 49.77
C CYS A 26 2.08 18.10 49.07
N THR A 27 2.04 18.15 47.77
CA THR A 27 2.79 19.14 47.01
C THR A 27 1.80 20.04 46.30
N SER A 28 1.82 21.33 46.70
CA SER A 28 1.11 22.41 46.01
C SER A 28 1.58 22.48 44.57
N SER A 29 0.73 22.10 43.62
CA SER A 29 0.97 22.24 42.21
C SER A 29 0.82 23.72 41.85
N PRO A 30 1.82 24.37 41.21
CA PRO A 30 1.60 25.66 40.59
C PRO A 30 0.61 25.48 39.45
N GLU A 31 -0.40 26.35 39.42
CA GLU A 31 -1.38 26.46 38.35
C GLU A 31 -0.65 26.62 37.00
N PRO A 32 -0.86 25.73 36.03
CA PRO A 32 -0.23 25.91 34.72
C PRO A 32 -0.90 27.08 34.02
N ALA A 33 -0.09 28.06 33.66
CA ALA A 33 -0.49 29.13 32.74
C ALA A 33 -1.15 28.53 31.47
N PRO A 34 -2.15 29.21 30.89
CA PRO A 34 -2.80 28.70 29.68
C PRO A 34 -1.77 28.62 28.54
N THR A 35 -1.26 27.42 28.32
CA THR A 35 -0.45 27.12 27.15
C THR A 35 -1.38 27.08 25.96
N THR A 36 -1.34 28.11 25.14
CA THR A 36 -1.95 28.07 23.79
C THR A 36 -1.45 26.82 23.09
N PRO A 37 -2.33 25.92 22.60
CA PRO A 37 -1.88 24.78 21.82
C PRO A 37 -1.06 25.27 20.64
N PRO A 38 0.10 24.70 20.34
CA PRO A 38 0.79 25.01 19.10
C PRO A 38 -0.19 24.69 17.97
N THR A 39 -0.51 25.71 17.18
CA THR A 39 -1.22 25.53 15.90
C THR A 39 -0.37 24.54 15.11
N ALA A 40 -0.82 23.31 15.01
CA ALA A 40 -0.22 22.32 14.12
C ALA A 40 -0.34 22.94 12.71
N ILE A 41 0.78 23.42 12.19
CA ILE A 41 0.90 23.71 10.76
C ILE A 41 0.78 22.34 10.12
N SER A 42 -0.42 22.02 9.67
CA SER A 42 -0.65 20.89 8.78
C SER A 42 0.06 21.25 7.47
N THR A 43 1.33 20.88 7.39
CA THR A 43 2.03 20.84 6.12
C THR A 43 1.39 19.70 5.38
N GLY A 44 0.27 19.97 4.71
CA GLY A 44 -0.32 19.02 3.79
C GLY A 44 0.78 18.55 2.85
N ALA A 45 0.92 17.24 2.66
CA ALA A 45 1.80 16.72 1.62
C ALA A 45 1.48 17.47 0.32
N PRO A 46 2.49 17.86 -0.48
CA PRO A 46 2.24 18.55 -1.73
C PRO A 46 1.25 17.75 -2.55
N ALA A 47 0.25 18.42 -3.14
CA ALA A 47 -0.71 17.77 -4.00
C ALA A 47 0.02 17.10 -5.17
N PHE A 48 -0.38 15.88 -5.53
CA PHE A 48 0.19 15.16 -6.68
C PHE A 48 0.11 16.01 -7.95
N SER A 49 1.22 16.10 -8.65
CA SER A 49 1.34 16.85 -9.92
C SER A 49 2.41 16.22 -10.79
N SER A 50 2.50 16.63 -12.05
CA SER A 50 3.55 16.17 -12.98
C SER A 50 4.99 16.51 -12.54
N GLU A 51 5.16 17.36 -11.54
CA GLU A 51 6.45 17.71 -10.94
C GLU A 51 6.79 16.92 -9.68
N SER A 52 5.90 16.04 -9.24
CA SER A 52 6.16 15.15 -8.09
C SER A 52 7.38 14.29 -8.35
N THR A 53 8.16 14.04 -7.32
CA THR A 53 9.28 13.09 -7.40
C THR A 53 8.80 11.68 -7.71
N THR A 54 9.68 10.80 -8.22
CA THR A 54 9.33 9.39 -8.47
C THR A 54 8.77 8.70 -7.22
N ALA A 55 9.31 9.01 -6.04
CA ALA A 55 8.83 8.43 -4.79
C ALA A 55 7.41 8.89 -4.41
N GLU A 56 7.10 10.18 -4.59
CA GLU A 56 5.75 10.72 -4.37
C GLU A 56 4.77 10.19 -5.40
N ALA A 57 5.19 10.10 -6.67
CA ALA A 57 4.38 9.53 -7.73
C ALA A 57 4.09 8.04 -7.48
N LEU A 58 5.07 7.26 -7.00
CA LEU A 58 4.87 5.86 -6.62
C LEU A 58 3.89 5.74 -5.45
N ALA A 59 4.03 6.56 -4.42
CA ALA A 59 3.12 6.54 -3.28
C ALA A 59 1.66 6.82 -3.71
N HIS A 60 1.44 7.80 -4.59
CA HIS A 60 0.12 8.09 -5.15
C HIS A 60 -0.39 6.96 -6.07
N PHE A 61 0.49 6.41 -6.90
CA PHE A 61 0.20 5.25 -7.74
C PHE A 61 -0.27 4.05 -6.91
N ASP A 62 0.40 3.79 -5.78
CA ASP A 62 0.07 2.70 -4.86
C ASP A 62 -1.27 2.93 -4.16
N GLU A 63 -1.56 4.14 -3.71
CA GLU A 63 -2.84 4.49 -3.09
C GLU A 63 -4.01 4.22 -4.04
N VAL A 64 -3.90 4.68 -5.28
CA VAL A 64 -4.93 4.49 -6.32
C VAL A 64 -5.16 3.01 -6.62
N ASN A 65 -4.08 2.26 -6.80
CA ASN A 65 -4.18 0.84 -7.13
C ASN A 65 -4.66 -0.01 -5.96
N ALA A 66 -4.23 0.31 -4.73
CA ALA A 66 -4.74 -0.35 -3.53
C ALA A 66 -6.25 -0.15 -3.38
N ALA A 67 -6.76 1.06 -3.61
CA ALA A 67 -8.19 1.35 -3.60
C ALA A 67 -8.94 0.59 -4.72
N THR A 68 -8.36 0.53 -5.91
CA THR A 68 -8.94 -0.18 -7.06
C THR A 68 -9.05 -1.69 -6.78
N VAL A 69 -8.01 -2.29 -6.20
CA VAL A 69 -7.99 -3.72 -5.83
C VAL A 69 -8.89 -4.00 -4.63
N ALA A 70 -9.02 -3.08 -3.69
CA ALA A 70 -9.97 -3.21 -2.57
C ALA A 70 -11.43 -3.23 -3.05
N ALA A 71 -11.74 -2.45 -4.09
CA ALA A 71 -13.07 -2.43 -4.69
C ALA A 71 -13.35 -3.68 -5.56
N ASN A 72 -12.33 -4.22 -6.21
CA ASN A 72 -12.40 -5.44 -7.02
C ASN A 72 -11.04 -6.16 -6.94
N ALA A 73 -10.99 -7.32 -6.30
CA ALA A 73 -9.76 -8.08 -6.09
C ALA A 73 -9.01 -8.46 -7.39
N ARG A 74 -9.68 -8.47 -8.52
CA ARG A 74 -9.09 -8.73 -9.86
C ARG A 74 -9.61 -7.70 -10.87
N PRO A 75 -9.19 -6.43 -10.76
CA PRO A 75 -9.55 -5.44 -11.75
C PRO A 75 -8.87 -5.79 -13.09
N GLY A 76 -9.59 -5.66 -14.19
CA GLY A 76 -8.98 -5.74 -15.52
C GLY A 76 -8.10 -4.52 -15.79
N GLY A 77 -7.22 -4.63 -16.78
CA GLY A 77 -6.29 -3.56 -17.14
C GLY A 77 -6.99 -2.24 -17.47
N ARG A 78 -8.19 -2.27 -18.05
CA ARG A 78 -8.98 -1.05 -18.29
C ARG A 78 -9.33 -0.33 -16.98
N ALA A 79 -9.81 -1.07 -15.99
CA ALA A 79 -10.21 -0.46 -14.71
C ALA A 79 -9.03 0.20 -13.99
N VAL A 80 -7.84 -0.43 -14.06
CA VAL A 80 -6.60 0.12 -13.49
C VAL A 80 -6.18 1.40 -14.22
N VAL A 81 -6.14 1.36 -15.56
CA VAL A 81 -5.79 2.53 -16.37
C VAL A 81 -6.76 3.69 -16.12
N ASP A 82 -8.06 3.43 -16.14
CA ASP A 82 -9.07 4.47 -15.92
C ASP A 82 -8.96 5.09 -14.51
N ALA A 83 -8.66 4.28 -13.49
CA ALA A 83 -8.42 4.77 -12.12
C ALA A 83 -7.18 5.68 -12.03
N LEU A 84 -6.08 5.29 -12.67
CA LEU A 84 -4.86 6.09 -12.72
C LEU A 84 -5.07 7.41 -13.48
N VAL A 85 -5.79 7.38 -14.60
CA VAL A 85 -6.15 8.59 -15.35
C VAL A 85 -7.01 9.52 -14.49
N ALA A 86 -8.00 8.99 -13.80
CA ALA A 86 -8.85 9.77 -12.88
C ALA A 86 -8.05 10.38 -11.72
N ALA A 87 -6.94 9.76 -11.33
CA ALA A 87 -6.01 10.24 -10.30
C ALA A 87 -4.96 11.23 -10.84
N GLY A 88 -4.99 11.57 -12.14
CA GLY A 88 -4.14 12.60 -12.73
C GLY A 88 -2.88 12.08 -13.44
N PHE A 89 -2.70 10.78 -13.60
CA PHE A 89 -1.62 10.25 -14.42
C PHE A 89 -1.94 10.39 -15.92
N ASP A 90 -0.91 10.67 -16.72
CA ASP A 90 -1.08 10.82 -18.17
C ASP A 90 -1.23 9.45 -18.86
N LYS A 91 -2.40 9.24 -19.46
CA LYS A 91 -2.74 8.02 -20.19
C LYS A 91 -1.76 7.68 -21.30
N SER A 92 -1.18 8.70 -21.97
CA SER A 92 -0.25 8.53 -23.07
C SER A 92 1.09 7.92 -22.66
N THR A 93 1.42 7.99 -21.35
CA THR A 93 2.64 7.41 -20.77
C THR A 93 2.45 6.01 -20.21
N MET A 94 1.23 5.44 -20.35
CA MET A 94 0.87 4.15 -19.75
C MET A 94 1.06 2.99 -20.72
N GLN A 95 1.34 1.85 -20.13
CA GLN A 95 1.31 0.56 -20.81
C GLN A 95 0.52 -0.45 -19.97
N VAL A 96 -0.14 -1.39 -20.61
CA VAL A 96 -0.90 -2.46 -19.94
C VAL A 96 -0.83 -3.75 -20.77
N THR A 97 -0.69 -4.89 -20.09
CA THR A 97 -0.78 -6.20 -20.73
C THR A 97 -2.23 -6.59 -21.02
N ALA A 98 -2.43 -7.61 -21.84
CA ALA A 98 -3.76 -8.14 -22.10
C ALA A 98 -4.37 -8.79 -20.85
N ASP A 99 -5.71 -8.67 -20.70
CA ASP A 99 -6.47 -9.33 -19.64
C ASP A 99 -6.67 -10.82 -19.90
N THR A 100 -6.43 -11.26 -21.15
CA THR A 100 -6.61 -12.64 -21.58
C THR A 100 -5.35 -13.17 -22.27
N THR A 101 -5.15 -14.48 -22.15
CA THR A 101 -4.07 -15.20 -22.84
C THR A 101 -4.38 -15.36 -24.32
N SER A 102 -3.38 -15.78 -25.12
CA SER A 102 -3.53 -16.04 -26.56
C SER A 102 -4.56 -17.15 -26.90
N ILE A 103 -4.93 -17.97 -25.93
CA ILE A 103 -5.96 -19.01 -26.07
C ILE A 103 -7.32 -18.60 -25.48
N GLY A 104 -7.51 -17.30 -25.18
CA GLY A 104 -8.77 -16.75 -24.72
C GLY A 104 -9.14 -17.05 -23.27
N ARG A 105 -8.19 -17.46 -22.43
CA ARG A 105 -8.39 -17.64 -20.98
C ARG A 105 -7.99 -16.36 -20.25
N ASP A 106 -8.55 -16.12 -19.07
CA ASP A 106 -8.13 -15.02 -18.21
C ASP A 106 -6.61 -15.12 -17.95
N ALA A 107 -5.93 -13.99 -18.00
CA ALA A 107 -4.53 -13.92 -17.62
C ALA A 107 -4.35 -14.11 -16.11
N ASP A 108 -3.32 -14.83 -15.70
CA ASP A 108 -3.02 -15.04 -14.28
C ASP A 108 -2.62 -13.73 -13.58
N SER A 109 -2.07 -12.79 -14.33
CA SER A 109 -1.74 -11.45 -13.86
C SER A 109 -1.90 -10.41 -14.97
N VAL A 110 -2.21 -9.17 -14.57
CA VAL A 110 -2.20 -7.99 -15.43
C VAL A 110 -1.09 -7.08 -14.91
N GLN A 111 -0.15 -6.74 -15.80
CA GLN A 111 0.88 -5.74 -15.53
C GLN A 111 0.52 -4.43 -16.19
N PHE A 112 0.84 -3.33 -15.54
CA PHE A 112 0.62 -1.99 -16.05
C PHE A 112 1.73 -1.07 -15.56
N SER A 113 1.94 0.02 -16.27
CA SER A 113 2.99 0.98 -15.91
C SER A 113 2.63 2.40 -16.32
N VAL A 114 3.29 3.34 -15.65
CA VAL A 114 3.35 4.76 -16.01
C VAL A 114 4.81 5.14 -16.19
N LEU A 115 5.18 5.72 -17.31
CA LEU A 115 6.48 6.34 -17.48
C LEU A 115 6.47 7.69 -16.77
N TRP A 116 7.37 7.86 -15.78
CA TRP A 116 7.50 9.05 -14.96
C TRP A 116 8.92 9.60 -15.04
N GLY A 117 9.12 10.60 -15.88
CA GLY A 117 10.46 11.10 -16.19
C GLY A 117 11.35 10.05 -16.85
N GLN A 118 12.37 9.58 -16.15
CA GLN A 118 13.26 8.50 -16.60
C GLN A 118 13.00 7.16 -15.92
N ASP A 119 12.00 7.14 -15.02
CA ASP A 119 11.61 5.97 -14.26
C ASP A 119 10.26 5.42 -14.72
N CYS A 120 10.04 4.16 -14.48
CA CYS A 120 8.78 3.48 -14.68
C CYS A 120 8.16 3.13 -13.32
N LEU A 121 6.93 3.55 -13.09
CA LEU A 121 6.09 3.02 -12.03
C LEU A 121 5.41 1.77 -12.60
N ILE A 122 5.70 0.61 -12.04
CA ILE A 122 5.21 -0.67 -12.55
C ILE A 122 4.33 -1.30 -11.48
N GLY A 123 3.11 -1.65 -11.85
CA GLY A 123 2.16 -2.36 -11.02
C GLY A 123 1.79 -3.72 -11.61
N GLN A 124 1.44 -4.66 -10.75
CA GLN A 124 0.92 -5.96 -11.13
C GLN A 124 -0.23 -6.35 -10.22
N VAL A 125 -1.31 -6.81 -10.80
CA VAL A 125 -2.42 -7.47 -10.10
C VAL A 125 -2.46 -8.93 -10.50
N SER A 126 -2.55 -9.82 -9.52
CA SER A 126 -2.62 -11.27 -9.72
C SER A 126 -3.53 -11.91 -8.68
N GLY A 127 -3.65 -13.23 -8.70
CA GLY A 127 -4.33 -13.97 -7.62
C GLY A 127 -3.68 -13.84 -6.24
N ALA A 128 -2.42 -13.40 -6.17
CA ALA A 128 -1.70 -13.10 -4.93
C ALA A 128 -1.91 -11.66 -4.42
N GLY A 129 -2.64 -10.81 -5.18
CA GLY A 129 -2.90 -9.41 -4.86
C GLY A 129 -2.14 -8.44 -5.74
N TYR A 130 -2.00 -7.21 -5.23
CA TYR A 130 -1.31 -6.10 -5.87
C TYR A 130 0.13 -6.00 -5.38
N THR A 131 1.04 -5.71 -6.31
CA THR A 131 2.44 -5.36 -6.03
C THR A 131 2.88 -4.25 -6.98
N SER A 132 3.84 -3.44 -6.54
CA SER A 132 4.44 -2.37 -7.33
C SER A 132 5.95 -2.29 -7.15
N GLN A 133 6.59 -1.63 -8.08
CA GLN A 133 8.01 -1.29 -8.03
C GLN A 133 8.33 -0.12 -8.97
N THR A 134 9.50 0.48 -8.79
CA THR A 134 10.10 1.37 -9.77
C THR A 134 11.23 0.67 -10.52
N ALA A 135 11.42 1.03 -11.77
CA ALA A 135 12.55 0.60 -12.58
C ALA A 135 12.95 1.71 -13.56
N PRO A 136 14.19 1.77 -14.01
CA PRO A 136 14.56 2.65 -15.11
C PRO A 136 13.80 2.32 -16.39
N VAL A 137 13.52 3.33 -17.21
CA VAL A 137 12.96 3.12 -18.54
C VAL A 137 13.87 2.21 -19.38
N LEU A 138 13.28 1.29 -20.13
CA LEU A 138 14.03 0.38 -20.99
C LEU A 138 14.68 1.15 -22.16
N GLY A 139 15.75 0.61 -22.73
CA GLY A 139 16.41 1.19 -23.91
C GLY A 139 15.49 1.36 -25.14
N THR A 140 14.31 0.73 -25.13
CA THR A 140 13.24 0.90 -26.12
C THR A 140 12.34 2.10 -25.86
N GLY A 141 12.47 2.77 -24.71
CA GLY A 141 11.55 3.80 -24.23
C GLY A 141 10.30 3.24 -23.57
N ALA A 142 10.17 1.93 -23.45
CA ALA A 142 9.04 1.26 -22.80
C ALA A 142 9.33 1.00 -21.30
N CYS A 143 8.26 0.73 -20.53
CA CYS A 143 8.34 0.33 -19.13
C CYS A 143 8.16 -1.19 -18.94
N LEU A 144 7.36 -1.82 -19.79
CA LEU A 144 7.07 -3.25 -19.69
C LEU A 144 7.85 -4.05 -20.74
N VAL A 145 8.29 -5.23 -20.33
CA VAL A 145 8.89 -6.23 -21.24
C VAL A 145 7.77 -7.13 -21.76
N GLY A 146 7.78 -7.40 -23.07
CA GLY A 146 6.81 -8.28 -23.71
C GLY A 146 5.67 -7.52 -24.41
N SER A 147 4.55 -8.20 -24.63
CA SER A 147 3.44 -7.66 -25.39
C SER A 147 2.48 -6.85 -24.49
N THR A 148 2.24 -5.62 -24.89
CA THR A 148 1.20 -4.77 -24.31
C THR A 148 0.04 -4.64 -25.30
N ARG A 149 -1.15 -4.30 -24.79
CA ARG A 149 -2.29 -3.97 -25.64
C ARG A 149 -2.44 -2.45 -25.81
N ALA A 150 -3.06 -2.04 -26.90
CA ALA A 150 -3.41 -0.63 -27.08
C ALA A 150 -4.38 -0.14 -25.99
N ILE A 151 -4.19 1.12 -25.58
CA ILE A 151 -5.09 1.86 -24.69
C ILE A 151 -5.88 2.85 -25.55
N ASP A 152 -6.86 2.33 -26.25
CA ASP A 152 -7.61 3.03 -27.31
C ASP A 152 -9.06 3.36 -26.92
N TRP A 153 -9.34 3.45 -25.62
CA TRP A 153 -10.64 3.81 -25.06
C TRP A 153 -10.60 5.12 -24.28
#